data_12d3659b69106133667b83c24bd1cb71
#
_entry.id   12d3659b69106133667b83c24bd1cb71
#
_cell.length_a   1.000
_cell.length_b   1.000
_cell.length_c   1.000
_cell.angle_alpha   90.00
_cell.angle_beta   90.00
_cell.angle_gamma   90.00
#
_symmetry.space_group_name_H-M   'P 1'
#
loop_
_entity.id
_entity.type
_entity.pdbx_description
1 polymer ?
#
loop_
_entity_poly.entity_id
_entity_poly.type
_entity_poly.pdbx_seq_one_letter_code
_entity_poly.pdbx_strand_id
1 'polypeptide(L)'
;MALRIERHHLVRIIDQARGEAPNECCGMLAGRGEVVLEVFPGRNSDQSPKTYLMHPEDQLRAFRAMDEQGWDLVGIYHSHPHTEAYPSRTDRERALDRDGIPLFPDAHYVIVSLRGPGDPQIRAFRLTDGQFTEEEVVVT
;
A
#
# COMPACT_ATOMS: atom_id res chain seq x y z
N MET A 1 -8.65 12.09 -7.92
CA MET A 1 -8.90 12.11 -6.48
C MET A 1 -7.56 11.99 -5.76
N ALA A 2 -7.48 12.48 -4.55
CA ALA A 2 -6.21 12.55 -3.85
C ALA A 2 -6.23 11.69 -2.58
N LEU A 3 -5.12 10.99 -2.33
CA LEU A 3 -4.90 10.33 -1.05
C LEU A 3 -4.33 11.36 -0.07
N ARG A 4 -4.97 11.51 1.08
CA ARG A 4 -4.52 12.44 2.13
C ARG A 4 -3.92 11.66 3.29
N ILE A 5 -2.67 11.96 3.61
CA ILE A 5 -1.94 11.25 4.66
C ILE A 5 -1.12 12.24 5.49
N GLU A 6 -1.25 12.15 6.80
CA GLU A 6 -0.42 12.95 7.70
C GLU A 6 1.02 12.45 7.68
N ARG A 7 1.93 13.40 7.86
CA ARG A 7 3.38 13.12 7.77
C ARG A 7 3.83 11.98 8.70
N HIS A 8 3.30 11.91 9.91
CA HIS A 8 3.74 10.88 10.86
C HIS A 8 3.36 9.45 10.38
N HIS A 9 2.24 9.31 9.68
CA HIS A 9 1.87 8.03 9.07
C HIS A 9 2.83 7.67 7.94
N LEU A 10 3.18 8.65 7.11
CA LEU A 10 4.12 8.43 6.01
C LEU A 10 5.50 8.05 6.53
N VAL A 11 5.98 8.72 7.57
CA VAL A 11 7.27 8.39 8.21
C VAL A 11 7.25 6.94 8.71
N ARG A 12 6.16 6.52 9.31
CA ARG A 12 6.02 5.14 9.80
C ARG A 12 6.14 4.11 8.66
N ILE A 13 5.52 4.40 7.52
CA ILE A 13 5.63 3.52 6.33
C ILE A 13 7.07 3.49 5.82
N ILE A 14 7.71 4.64 5.73
CA ILE A 14 9.10 4.74 5.25
C ILE A 14 10.06 3.99 6.19
N ASP A 15 9.87 4.14 7.49
CA ASP A 15 10.70 3.43 8.48
C ASP A 15 10.54 1.92 8.36
N GLN A 16 9.30 1.45 8.15
CA GLN A 16 9.05 0.03 7.90
C GLN A 16 9.75 -0.44 6.63
N ALA A 17 9.63 0.33 5.54
CA ALA A 17 10.26 -0.01 4.26
C ALA A 17 11.77 -0.14 4.39
N ARG A 18 12.41 0.79 5.09
CA ARG A 18 13.85 0.75 5.33
C ARG A 18 14.25 -0.41 6.24
N GLY A 19 13.45 -0.69 7.25
CA GLY A 19 13.71 -1.79 8.19
C GLY A 19 13.61 -3.17 7.58
N GLU A 20 12.74 -3.35 6.58
CA GLU A 20 12.53 -4.65 5.93
C GLU A 20 13.36 -4.83 4.66
N ALA A 21 13.99 -3.76 4.15
CA ALA A 21 14.86 -3.89 2.98
C ALA A 21 15.97 -4.92 3.23
N PRO A 22 16.34 -5.75 2.25
CA PRO A 22 16.02 -5.66 0.82
C PRO A 22 14.68 -6.28 0.40
N ASN A 23 13.87 -6.73 1.34
CA ASN A 23 12.55 -7.28 1.04
C ASN A 23 11.51 -6.17 0.93
N GLU A 24 10.46 -6.41 0.17
CA GLU A 24 9.31 -5.51 0.13
C GLU A 24 8.57 -5.56 1.46
N CYS A 25 8.18 -4.40 1.98
CA CYS A 25 7.24 -4.32 3.09
C CYS A 25 5.82 -4.18 2.55
N CYS A 26 4.84 -4.39 3.40
CA CYS A 26 3.44 -4.23 3.03
C CYS A 26 2.58 -3.86 4.24
N GLY A 27 1.36 -3.42 3.96
CA GLY A 27 0.39 -3.11 4.98
C GLY A 27 -0.88 -2.51 4.40
N MET A 28 -1.76 -2.07 5.29
CA MET A 28 -3.04 -1.47 4.94
C MET A 28 -3.19 -0.10 5.58
N LEU A 29 -3.92 0.76 4.89
CA LEU A 29 -4.25 2.11 5.34
C LEU A 29 -5.74 2.18 5.58
N ALA A 30 -6.13 2.51 6.79
CA ALA A 30 -7.52 2.66 7.17
C ALA A 30 -7.88 4.12 7.40
N GLY A 31 -9.13 4.45 7.19
CA GLY A 31 -9.60 5.81 7.40
C GLY A 31 -10.99 6.03 6.88
N ARG A 32 -11.27 7.21 6.38
CA ARG A 32 -12.57 7.59 5.83
C ARG A 32 -12.41 8.35 4.53
N GLY A 33 -13.15 7.93 3.52
CA GLY A 33 -13.02 8.51 2.20
C GLY A 33 -11.60 8.32 1.69
N GLU A 34 -10.88 9.43 1.51
CA GLU A 34 -9.52 9.42 1.02
C GLU A 34 -8.50 9.83 2.09
N VAL A 35 -8.93 9.90 3.34
CA VAL A 35 -8.10 10.35 4.46
C VAL A 35 -7.62 9.15 5.25
N VAL A 36 -6.30 8.99 5.34
CA VAL A 36 -5.67 7.95 6.16
C VAL A 36 -5.72 8.36 7.62
N LEU A 37 -6.30 7.51 8.47
CA LEU A 37 -6.38 7.72 9.91
C LEU A 37 -5.49 6.75 10.69
N GLU A 38 -5.16 5.58 10.11
CA GLU A 38 -4.31 4.60 10.77
C GLU A 38 -3.56 3.74 9.75
N VAL A 39 -2.36 3.32 10.13
CA VAL A 39 -1.51 2.42 9.35
C VAL A 39 -1.44 1.08 10.05
N PHE A 40 -1.68 0.01 9.29
CA PHE A 40 -1.58 -1.37 9.77
C PHE A 40 -0.45 -2.08 9.05
N PRO A 41 0.77 -2.08 9.60
CA PRO A 41 1.87 -2.85 9.03
C PRO A 41 1.56 -4.33 8.99
N GLY A 42 1.96 -5.01 7.92
CA GLY A 42 1.79 -6.44 7.77
C GLY A 42 3.10 -7.13 7.47
N ARG A 43 3.11 -8.44 7.71
CA ARG A 43 4.26 -9.28 7.31
C ARG A 43 4.11 -9.63 5.85
N ASN A 44 5.22 -9.59 5.13
CA ASN A 44 5.27 -10.08 3.75
C ASN A 44 5.54 -11.59 3.77
N SER A 45 4.51 -12.38 3.48
CA SER A 45 4.63 -13.85 3.47
C SER A 45 5.60 -14.36 2.41
N ASP A 46 5.81 -13.60 1.35
CA ASP A 46 6.77 -13.97 0.30
C ASP A 46 8.22 -13.76 0.74
N GLN A 47 8.46 -12.87 1.69
CA GLN A 47 9.82 -12.50 2.12
C GLN A 47 10.73 -12.25 0.93
N SER A 48 10.25 -11.45 -0.02
CA SER A 48 10.87 -11.27 -1.34
C SER A 48 11.21 -9.81 -1.60
N PRO A 49 12.32 -9.53 -2.30
CA PRO A 49 12.63 -8.17 -2.74
C PRO A 49 11.84 -7.72 -3.98
N LYS A 50 11.03 -8.62 -4.55
CA LYS A 50 10.32 -8.36 -5.82
C LYS A 50 8.81 -8.51 -5.74
N THR A 51 8.30 -9.20 -4.73
CA THR A 51 6.87 -9.47 -4.57
C THR A 51 6.47 -9.37 -3.11
N TYR A 52 5.16 -9.19 -2.90
CA TYR A 52 4.62 -9.23 -1.56
C TYR A 52 3.27 -9.95 -1.53
N LEU A 53 3.00 -10.56 -0.39
CA LEU A 53 1.69 -11.09 -0.04
C LEU A 53 1.52 -10.86 1.46
N MET A 54 0.61 -9.98 1.82
CA MET A 54 0.37 -9.68 3.24
C MET A 54 -0.15 -10.91 3.95
N HIS A 55 0.45 -11.23 5.09
CA HIS A 55 0.07 -12.39 5.89
C HIS A 55 -1.42 -12.35 6.25
N PRO A 56 -2.16 -13.46 6.06
CA PRO A 56 -3.62 -13.46 6.28
C PRO A 56 -4.05 -13.05 7.68
N GLU A 57 -3.28 -13.41 8.71
CA GLU A 57 -3.59 -13.01 10.08
C GLU A 57 -3.49 -11.49 10.27
N ASP A 58 -2.53 -10.86 9.60
CA ASP A 58 -2.35 -9.41 9.69
C ASP A 58 -3.47 -8.69 8.95
N GLN A 59 -3.90 -9.23 7.81
CA GLN A 59 -5.06 -8.70 7.09
C GLN A 59 -6.32 -8.79 7.97
N LEU A 60 -6.55 -9.95 8.57
CA LEU A 60 -7.73 -10.16 9.42
C LEU A 60 -7.73 -9.20 10.61
N ARG A 61 -6.58 -9.00 11.24
CA ARG A 61 -6.44 -8.07 12.37
C ARG A 61 -6.75 -6.64 11.95
N ALA A 62 -6.25 -6.22 10.76
CA ALA A 62 -6.53 -4.89 10.24
C ALA A 62 -8.02 -4.70 9.94
N PHE A 63 -8.67 -5.66 9.29
CA PHE A 63 -10.09 -5.57 8.99
C PHE A 63 -10.96 -5.57 10.25
N ARG A 64 -10.60 -6.33 11.27
CA ARG A 64 -11.31 -6.30 12.55
C ARG A 64 -11.22 -4.93 13.21
N ALA A 65 -10.03 -4.33 13.21
CA ALA A 65 -9.86 -3.00 13.76
C ALA A 65 -10.64 -1.95 12.99
N MET A 66 -10.69 -2.06 11.66
CA MET A 66 -11.50 -1.17 10.82
C MET A 66 -12.98 -1.29 11.17
N ASP A 67 -13.49 -2.50 11.30
CA ASP A 67 -14.89 -2.74 11.68
C ASP A 67 -15.22 -2.12 13.05
N GLU A 68 -14.35 -2.31 14.02
CA GLU A 68 -14.56 -1.78 15.38
C GLU A 68 -14.57 -0.26 15.41
N GLN A 69 -13.75 0.39 14.57
CA GLN A 69 -13.63 1.85 14.52
C GLN A 69 -14.60 2.50 13.53
N GLY A 70 -15.25 1.73 12.68
CA GLY A 70 -16.05 2.27 11.59
C GLY A 70 -15.21 2.90 10.50
N TRP A 71 -14.00 2.38 10.28
CA TRP A 71 -13.11 2.85 9.23
C TRP A 71 -13.23 2.01 7.96
N ASP A 72 -12.94 2.64 6.83
CA ASP A 72 -12.85 1.98 5.54
C ASP A 72 -11.41 1.60 5.22
N LEU A 73 -11.23 0.64 4.32
CA LEU A 73 -9.93 0.39 3.71
C LEU A 73 -9.65 1.49 2.69
N VAL A 74 -8.79 2.43 3.05
CA VAL A 74 -8.43 3.56 2.18
C VAL A 74 -7.37 3.16 1.18
N GLY A 75 -6.41 2.34 1.59
CA GLY A 75 -5.30 1.96 0.72
C GLY A 75 -4.60 0.69 1.15
N ILE A 76 -3.82 0.19 0.23
CA ILE A 76 -2.90 -0.93 0.42
C ILE A 76 -1.53 -0.43 0.01
N TYR A 77 -0.53 -0.62 0.85
CA TYR A 77 0.80 -0.13 0.53
C TYR A 77 1.84 -1.25 0.50
N HIS A 78 2.88 -1.04 -0.29
CA HIS A 78 4.07 -1.86 -0.28
C HIS A 78 5.27 -1.03 -0.71
N SER A 79 6.47 -1.56 -0.53
CA SER A 79 7.70 -0.90 -0.93
C SER A 79 8.34 -1.58 -2.13
N HIS A 80 9.04 -0.79 -2.93
CA HIS A 80 9.95 -1.25 -3.97
C HIS A 80 11.37 -0.88 -3.54
N PRO A 81 12.15 -1.81 -2.96
CA PRO A 81 13.48 -1.48 -2.47
C PRO A 81 14.46 -1.06 -3.57
N HIS A 82 14.29 -1.58 -4.79
CA HIS A 82 15.26 -1.41 -5.87
C HIS A 82 14.71 -0.79 -7.15
N THR A 83 13.39 -0.70 -7.28
CA THR A 83 12.73 -0.20 -8.49
C THR A 83 11.94 1.06 -8.20
N GLU A 84 11.47 1.70 -9.26
CA GLU A 84 10.66 2.90 -9.15
C GLU A 84 9.31 2.64 -8.48
N ALA A 85 8.67 3.71 -8.00
CA ALA A 85 7.37 3.64 -7.34
C ALA A 85 6.25 3.49 -8.38
N TYR A 86 6.25 2.41 -9.11
CA TYR A 86 5.25 2.10 -10.13
C TYR A 86 4.84 0.62 -10.02
N PRO A 87 3.54 0.30 -10.15
CA PRO A 87 3.08 -1.08 -9.99
C PRO A 87 3.76 -2.03 -10.98
N SER A 88 4.27 -3.14 -10.48
CA SER A 88 4.83 -4.19 -11.32
C SER A 88 3.71 -5.01 -11.96
N ARG A 89 4.10 -5.85 -12.93
CA ARG A 89 3.17 -6.81 -13.53
C ARG A 89 2.56 -7.73 -12.46
N THR A 90 3.37 -8.22 -11.54
CA THR A 90 2.92 -9.08 -10.45
C THR A 90 1.98 -8.31 -9.51
N ASP A 91 2.29 -7.06 -9.19
CA ASP A 91 1.41 -6.20 -8.39
C ASP A 91 0.02 -6.11 -9.02
N ARG A 92 -0.04 -5.90 -10.32
CA ARG A 92 -1.31 -5.82 -11.05
C ARG A 92 -2.05 -7.16 -11.06
N GLU A 93 -1.36 -8.25 -11.35
CA GLU A 93 -1.97 -9.57 -11.39
C GLU A 93 -2.57 -9.96 -10.04
N ARG A 94 -1.85 -9.67 -8.95
CA ARG A 94 -2.29 -10.00 -7.59
C ARG A 94 -3.38 -9.08 -7.05
N ALA A 95 -3.58 -7.92 -7.65
CA ALA A 95 -4.65 -6.99 -7.30
C ALA A 95 -5.99 -7.39 -7.92
N LEU A 96 -6.00 -8.35 -8.82
CA LEU A 96 -7.18 -8.81 -9.54
C LEU A 96 -7.54 -10.24 -9.11
N ASP A 97 -8.84 -10.56 -9.15
CA ASP A 97 -9.27 -11.94 -9.01
C ASP A 97 -9.10 -12.70 -10.34
N ARG A 98 -9.50 -13.99 -10.36
CA ARG A 98 -9.33 -14.81 -11.57
C ARG A 98 -10.11 -14.29 -12.77
N ASP A 99 -11.16 -13.49 -12.54
CA ASP A 99 -11.99 -12.93 -13.60
C ASP A 99 -11.56 -11.54 -14.02
N GLY A 100 -10.42 -11.05 -13.48
CA GLY A 100 -9.88 -9.75 -13.79
C GLY A 100 -10.58 -8.60 -13.06
N ILE A 101 -11.29 -8.89 -11.98
CA ILE A 101 -12.00 -7.89 -11.18
C ILE A 101 -11.12 -7.47 -10.01
N PRO A 102 -10.97 -6.17 -9.73
CA PRO A 102 -10.18 -5.71 -8.59
C PRO A 102 -10.67 -6.29 -7.27
N LEU A 103 -9.75 -6.81 -6.46
CA LEU A 103 -10.06 -7.33 -5.13
C LEU A 103 -10.52 -6.23 -4.17
N PHE A 104 -9.97 -5.03 -4.33
CA PHE A 104 -10.29 -3.87 -3.49
C PHE A 104 -10.52 -2.65 -4.38
N PRO A 105 -11.69 -2.54 -5.04
CA PRO A 105 -11.90 -1.53 -6.10
C PRO A 105 -11.85 -0.09 -5.63
N ASP A 106 -12.13 0.17 -4.35
CA ASP A 106 -12.16 1.53 -3.83
C ASP A 106 -10.87 1.94 -3.13
N ALA A 107 -9.88 1.03 -3.04
CA ALA A 107 -8.65 1.31 -2.34
C ALA A 107 -7.62 1.98 -3.26
N HIS A 108 -6.82 2.87 -2.67
CA HIS A 108 -5.60 3.36 -3.31
C HIS A 108 -4.50 2.33 -3.16
N TYR A 109 -3.67 2.17 -4.19
CA TYR A 109 -2.45 1.36 -4.12
C TYR A 109 -1.27 2.30 -3.97
N VAL A 110 -0.58 2.20 -2.85
CA VAL A 110 0.49 3.12 -2.47
C VAL A 110 1.83 2.39 -2.54
N ILE A 111 2.78 2.96 -3.26
CA ILE A 111 4.11 2.37 -3.42
C ILE A 111 5.15 3.36 -2.91
N VAL A 112 6.02 2.88 -2.02
CA VAL A 112 7.16 3.63 -1.52
C VAL A 112 8.42 3.04 -2.13
N SER A 113 9.15 3.84 -2.91
CA SER A 113 10.40 3.40 -3.52
C SER A 113 11.59 3.91 -2.73
N LEU A 114 12.51 3.00 -2.44
CA LEU A 114 13.81 3.31 -1.83
C LEU A 114 14.91 3.42 -2.89
N ARG A 115 14.55 3.40 -4.16
CA ARG A 115 15.50 3.54 -5.25
C ARG A 115 16.08 4.93 -5.27
N GLY A 116 17.41 5.00 -5.39
CA GLY A 116 18.11 6.29 -5.44
C GLY A 116 18.53 6.79 -4.08
N PRO A 117 19.49 7.76 -4.10
CA PRO A 117 20.09 8.33 -2.90
C PRO A 117 19.23 9.49 -2.42
N GLY A 118 18.44 9.63 -1.68
CA GLY A 118 17.64 10.76 -1.25
C GLY A 118 16.36 10.31 -0.58
N ASP A 119 15.41 11.19 -0.53
CA ASP A 119 14.12 10.89 0.08
C ASP A 119 13.39 9.81 -0.70
N PRO A 120 12.73 8.87 -0.01
CA PRO A 120 11.91 7.87 -0.67
C PRO A 120 10.81 8.54 -1.50
N GLN A 121 10.55 7.99 -2.67
CA GLN A 121 9.45 8.43 -3.51
C GLN A 121 8.18 7.70 -3.09
N ILE A 122 7.09 8.44 -2.97
CA ILE A 122 5.77 7.86 -2.70
C ILE A 122 4.81 8.22 -3.83
N ARG A 123 4.10 7.23 -4.34
CA ARG A 123 3.08 7.43 -5.37
C ARG A 123 1.85 6.57 -5.04
N ALA A 124 0.69 7.07 -5.42
CA ALA A 124 -0.58 6.38 -5.22
C ALA A 124 -1.27 6.16 -6.56
N PHE A 125 -1.94 5.03 -6.68
CA PHE A 125 -2.64 4.63 -7.89
C PHE A 125 -4.02 4.08 -7.55
N ARG A 126 -4.95 4.22 -8.48
CA ARG A 126 -6.24 3.55 -8.42
C ARG A 126 -6.31 2.53 -9.57
N LEU A 127 -6.84 1.35 -9.26
CA LEU A 127 -7.00 0.30 -10.26
C LEU A 127 -8.42 0.36 -10.82
N THR A 128 -8.54 0.71 -12.12
CA THR A 128 -9.83 0.81 -12.81
C THR A 128 -9.72 0.09 -14.14
N ASP A 129 -10.65 -0.82 -14.41
CA ASP A 129 -10.68 -1.60 -15.65
C ASP A 129 -9.35 -2.31 -15.93
N GLY A 130 -8.72 -2.84 -14.88
CA GLY A 130 -7.46 -3.58 -14.99
C GLY A 130 -6.23 -2.70 -15.22
N GLN A 131 -6.37 -1.38 -15.13
CA GLN A 131 -5.27 -0.44 -15.33
C GLN A 131 -5.09 0.46 -14.13
N PHE A 132 -3.83 0.75 -13.78
CA PHE A 132 -3.49 1.69 -12.74
C PHE A 132 -3.44 3.11 -13.29
N THR A 133 -4.11 4.02 -12.60
CA THR A 133 -4.08 5.46 -12.88
C THR A 133 -3.49 6.15 -11.66
N GLU A 134 -2.48 6.96 -11.87
CA GLU A 134 -1.85 7.69 -10.77
C GLU A 134 -2.77 8.76 -10.21
N GLU A 135 -2.72 8.90 -8.88
CA GLU A 135 -3.47 9.91 -8.15
C GLU A 135 -2.54 10.74 -7.28
N GLU A 136 -2.98 11.96 -6.96
CA GLU A 136 -2.20 12.85 -6.11
C GLU A 136 -2.09 12.31 -4.68
N VAL A 137 -0.93 12.50 -4.06
CA VAL A 137 -0.72 12.25 -2.63
C VAL A 137 -0.54 13.60 -1.95
N VAL A 138 -1.43 13.92 -1.03
CA VAL A 138 -1.37 15.15 -0.24
C VAL A 138 -0.87 14.79 1.17
N VAL A 139 0.34 15.25 1.50
CA VAL A 139 0.94 15.04 2.83
C VAL A 139 0.65 16.25 3.70
N THR A 140 0.04 16.02 4.85
CA THR A 140 -0.35 17.11 5.77
C THR A 140 0.36 17.07 7.11
#